data_56dde8ae5fa286579da8237d013e4dd3
#
_entry.id   56dde8ae5fa286579da8237d013e4dd3
#
_cell.length_a   1.000
_cell.length_b   1.000
_cell.length_c   1.000
_cell.angle_alpha   90.00
_cell.angle_beta   90.00
_cell.angle_gamma   90.00
#
_symmetry.space_group_name_H-M   'P 1'
#
loop_
_entity.id
_entity.type
_entity.pdbx_description
1 polymer ?
#
loop_
_entity_poly.entity_id
_entity_poly.type
_entity_poly.pdbx_seq_one_letter_code
_entity_poly.pdbx_strand_id
1 'polypeptide(L)'
;MAELNSPLILGGLHLKNRVVMAPLTRSRATDERVPTAMMAEYYAQRASAGLIISEAVVISEQANGYLNTPGLFTDAQVEGWKQVTQAVHDQGSLIVAQLWHVGRVSHPDLLNGAAPVSASAVQQKGQVSLLRPKRDYVAPRPLEISEIHAITEQYRQAAVRAKEAGFDGVELHAANGYLLDQFLQSSTNLREDEYGGSTENRARFLLQAVDALIEVWGAGRVGVH
;
A
#
# COMPACT_ATOMS: atom_id res chain seq x y z
N MET A 1 25.81 -11.00 -20.63
CA MET A 1 25.15 -10.21 -19.56
C MET A 1 23.74 -9.85 -20.05
N ALA A 2 22.72 -9.89 -19.16
CA ALA A 2 21.38 -9.48 -19.55
C ALA A 2 21.36 -7.95 -19.78
N GLU A 3 20.85 -7.50 -20.92
CA GLU A 3 20.74 -6.08 -21.24
C GLU A 3 19.50 -5.48 -20.58
N LEU A 4 19.58 -4.21 -20.17
CA LEU A 4 18.49 -3.51 -19.49
C LEU A 4 17.17 -3.52 -20.29
N ASN A 5 17.30 -3.43 -21.62
CA ASN A 5 16.17 -3.42 -22.54
C ASN A 5 15.69 -4.82 -22.96
N SER A 6 16.31 -5.92 -22.46
CA SER A 6 15.85 -7.26 -22.76
C SER A 6 14.59 -7.61 -21.96
N PRO A 7 13.64 -8.39 -22.54
CA PRO A 7 12.46 -8.87 -21.82
C PRO A 7 12.84 -9.68 -20.57
N LEU A 8 11.92 -9.70 -19.59
CA LEU A 8 12.05 -10.45 -18.35
C LEU A 8 10.72 -11.11 -17.99
N ILE A 9 10.75 -12.37 -17.60
CA ILE A 9 9.65 -13.01 -16.91
C ILE A 9 9.90 -12.86 -15.40
N LEU A 10 8.99 -12.16 -14.72
CA LEU A 10 9.03 -11.92 -13.27
C LEU A 10 7.78 -12.56 -12.64
N GLY A 11 7.94 -13.75 -12.06
CA GLY A 11 6.80 -14.53 -11.60
C GLY A 11 5.80 -14.79 -12.73
N GLY A 12 4.58 -14.30 -12.59
CA GLY A 12 3.53 -14.38 -13.61
C GLY A 12 3.46 -13.17 -14.57
N LEU A 13 4.43 -12.26 -14.52
CA LEU A 13 4.46 -11.03 -15.32
C LEU A 13 5.50 -11.12 -16.43
N HIS A 14 5.10 -10.76 -17.66
CA HIS A 14 5.97 -10.71 -18.85
C HIS A 14 6.33 -9.25 -19.12
N LEU A 15 7.51 -8.82 -18.67
CA LEU A 15 8.00 -7.46 -18.80
C LEU A 15 8.70 -7.25 -20.15
N LYS A 16 8.39 -6.15 -20.84
CA LYS A 16 9.03 -5.79 -22.12
C LYS A 16 10.50 -5.37 -21.97
N ASN A 17 10.91 -4.95 -20.79
CA ASN A 17 12.30 -4.62 -20.41
C ASN A 17 12.49 -4.77 -18.89
N ARG A 18 13.68 -4.55 -18.38
CA ARG A 18 14.07 -4.74 -16.96
C ARG A 18 14.01 -3.45 -16.13
N VAL A 19 13.40 -2.39 -16.66
CA VAL A 19 13.22 -1.12 -15.93
C VAL A 19 11.92 -1.21 -15.13
N VAL A 20 12.00 -0.95 -13.83
CA VAL A 20 10.86 -0.88 -12.93
C VAL A 20 10.74 0.53 -12.38
N MET A 21 9.58 1.15 -12.55
CA MET A 21 9.27 2.41 -11.87
C MET A 21 8.95 2.12 -10.41
N ALA A 22 9.76 2.63 -9.49
CA ALA A 22 9.54 2.51 -8.06
C ALA A 22 8.28 3.30 -7.60
N PRO A 23 7.61 2.86 -6.51
CA PRO A 23 6.45 3.54 -5.97
C PRO A 23 6.82 4.94 -5.43
N LEU A 24 6.01 5.93 -5.75
CA LEU A 24 6.21 7.30 -5.29
C LEU A 24 4.87 7.99 -5.08
N THR A 25 4.52 8.30 -3.85
CA THR A 25 3.30 9.04 -3.48
C THR A 25 3.30 10.43 -4.08
N ARG A 26 2.25 10.77 -4.84
CA ARG A 26 2.10 12.04 -5.56
C ARG A 26 1.05 12.96 -4.96
N SER A 27 0.12 12.42 -4.16
CA SER A 27 -0.97 13.20 -3.55
C SER A 27 -1.77 13.99 -4.61
N ARG A 28 -2.31 13.32 -5.61
CA ARG A 28 -3.09 13.89 -6.73
C ARG A 28 -4.45 13.25 -6.92
N ALA A 29 -4.87 12.38 -6.00
CA ALA A 29 -6.24 11.89 -5.92
C ALA A 29 -7.19 12.99 -5.40
N THR A 30 -8.49 12.80 -5.55
CA THR A 30 -9.50 13.67 -4.94
C THR A 30 -9.50 13.58 -3.41
N ASP A 31 -10.31 14.40 -2.75
CA ASP A 31 -10.47 14.32 -1.29
C ASP A 31 -11.10 12.97 -0.88
N GLU A 32 -11.96 12.38 -1.74
CA GLU A 32 -12.52 11.03 -1.59
C GLU A 32 -11.56 9.92 -2.02
N ARG A 33 -10.30 10.27 -2.31
CA ARG A 33 -9.22 9.33 -2.70
C ARG A 33 -9.45 8.64 -4.03
N VAL A 34 -10.25 9.23 -4.90
CA VAL A 34 -10.49 8.72 -6.25
C VAL A 34 -9.33 9.16 -7.16
N PRO A 35 -8.68 8.23 -7.89
CA PRO A 35 -7.68 8.56 -8.89
C PRO A 35 -8.22 9.51 -9.97
N THR A 36 -7.37 10.43 -10.40
CA THR A 36 -7.73 11.49 -11.35
C THR A 36 -7.14 11.25 -12.74
N ALA A 37 -7.66 11.96 -13.76
CA ALA A 37 -7.10 11.93 -15.10
C ALA A 37 -5.62 12.39 -15.14
N MET A 38 -5.21 13.30 -14.25
CA MET A 38 -3.80 13.69 -14.09
C MET A 38 -2.92 12.50 -13.65
N MET A 39 -3.44 11.62 -12.82
CA MET A 39 -2.73 10.41 -12.42
C MET A 39 -2.61 9.45 -13.60
N ALA A 40 -3.66 9.28 -14.41
CA ALA A 40 -3.61 8.45 -15.62
C ALA A 40 -2.53 8.95 -16.59
N GLU A 41 -2.48 10.26 -16.85
CA GLU A 41 -1.44 10.89 -17.68
C GLU A 41 -0.04 10.67 -17.08
N TYR A 42 0.12 10.89 -15.77
CA TYR A 42 1.39 10.70 -15.05
C TYR A 42 1.97 9.30 -15.24
N TYR A 43 1.14 8.26 -15.11
CA TYR A 43 1.58 6.87 -15.26
C TYR A 43 1.80 6.51 -16.74
N ALA A 44 0.93 6.96 -17.65
CA ALA A 44 1.10 6.74 -19.10
C ALA A 44 2.43 7.32 -19.62
N GLN A 45 2.84 8.51 -19.17
CA GLN A 45 4.13 9.12 -19.52
C GLN A 45 5.34 8.30 -19.10
N ARG A 46 5.19 7.34 -18.16
CA ARG A 46 6.25 6.48 -17.63
C ARG A 46 6.14 5.03 -18.08
N ALA A 47 5.16 4.74 -18.92
CA ALA A 47 4.88 3.41 -19.41
C ALA A 47 5.92 2.88 -20.44
N SER A 48 7.06 3.59 -20.66
CA SER A 48 8.24 3.02 -21.29
C SER A 48 8.94 1.98 -20.41
N ALA A 49 8.76 2.03 -19.07
CA ALA A 49 9.21 1.00 -18.15
C ALA A 49 8.54 -0.35 -18.43
N GLY A 50 9.20 -1.44 -18.08
CA GLY A 50 8.66 -2.80 -18.18
C GLY A 50 7.60 -3.08 -17.13
N LEU A 51 7.72 -2.44 -15.95
CA LEU A 51 6.74 -2.51 -14.87
C LEU A 51 6.65 -1.17 -14.17
N ILE A 52 5.44 -0.78 -13.80
CA ILE A 52 5.17 0.35 -12.92
C ILE A 52 4.65 -0.19 -11.58
N ILE A 53 5.27 0.21 -10.47
CA ILE A 53 4.65 0.07 -9.15
C ILE A 53 3.94 1.39 -8.86
N SER A 54 2.65 1.34 -8.55
CA SER A 54 1.87 2.56 -8.29
C SER A 54 2.37 3.28 -7.05
N GLU A 55 1.97 4.53 -6.88
CA GLU A 55 2.03 5.15 -5.56
C GLU A 55 1.26 4.32 -4.53
N ALA A 56 1.60 4.51 -3.23
CA ALA A 56 0.96 3.81 -2.15
C ALA A 56 -0.56 4.08 -2.11
N VAL A 57 -1.36 3.01 -2.07
CA VAL A 57 -2.81 3.01 -2.17
C VAL A 57 -3.39 2.55 -0.84
N VAL A 58 -4.17 3.40 -0.15
CA VAL A 58 -4.75 3.05 1.13
C VAL A 58 -5.89 2.03 0.99
N ILE A 59 -5.89 1.02 1.87
CA ILE A 59 -6.82 -0.11 1.83
C ILE A 59 -8.13 0.14 2.60
N SER A 60 -8.19 1.22 3.39
CA SER A 60 -9.36 1.62 4.18
C SER A 60 -9.21 3.05 4.67
N GLU A 61 -10.26 3.64 5.24
CA GLU A 61 -10.17 4.97 5.86
C GLU A 61 -9.18 5.00 7.03
N GLN A 62 -9.13 3.96 7.86
CA GLN A 62 -8.18 3.84 8.96
C GLN A 62 -6.73 3.77 8.48
N ALA A 63 -6.50 3.29 7.27
CA ALA A 63 -5.17 3.17 6.69
C ALA A 63 -4.54 4.51 6.27
N ASN A 64 -5.29 5.61 6.37
CA ASN A 64 -4.88 6.92 5.87
C ASN A 64 -3.91 7.66 6.81
N GLY A 65 -2.94 8.38 6.23
CA GLY A 65 -2.01 9.27 6.93
C GLY A 65 -1.55 10.45 6.09
N TYR A 66 -2.06 10.60 4.87
CA TYR A 66 -1.67 11.65 3.94
C TYR A 66 -2.86 12.20 3.17
N LEU A 67 -2.82 13.49 2.86
CA LEU A 67 -3.85 14.13 2.03
C LEU A 67 -3.74 13.66 0.58
N ASN A 68 -4.89 13.52 -0.07
CA ASN A 68 -5.02 13.25 -1.51
C ASN A 68 -4.21 12.04 -2.03
N THR A 69 -3.95 11.05 -1.17
CA THR A 69 -3.45 9.74 -1.60
C THR A 69 -4.61 8.88 -2.08
N PRO A 70 -4.43 8.06 -3.12
CA PRO A 70 -5.52 7.27 -3.65
C PRO A 70 -5.90 6.11 -2.71
N GLY A 71 -7.14 5.69 -2.78
CA GLY A 71 -7.66 4.52 -2.09
C GLY A 71 -8.03 3.38 -3.04
N LEU A 72 -8.35 2.23 -2.46
CA LEU A 72 -8.86 1.07 -3.18
C LEU A 72 -9.83 0.25 -2.31
N PHE A 73 -10.81 0.94 -1.72
CA PHE A 73 -11.81 0.35 -0.82
C PHE A 73 -13.25 0.79 -1.13
N THR A 74 -13.44 1.65 -2.15
CA THR A 74 -14.76 2.03 -2.68
C THR A 74 -14.87 1.77 -4.18
N ASP A 75 -16.08 1.63 -4.70
CA ASP A 75 -16.32 1.40 -6.13
C ASP A 75 -15.87 2.61 -6.97
N ALA A 76 -16.07 3.84 -6.50
CA ALA A 76 -15.60 5.05 -7.18
C ALA A 76 -14.06 5.06 -7.34
N GLN A 77 -13.32 4.55 -6.34
CA GLN A 77 -11.88 4.43 -6.42
C GLN A 77 -11.46 3.37 -7.44
N VAL A 78 -12.17 2.25 -7.52
CA VAL A 78 -11.96 1.23 -8.56
C VAL A 78 -12.15 1.83 -9.96
N GLU A 79 -13.24 2.56 -10.19
CA GLU A 79 -13.50 3.21 -11.48
C GLU A 79 -12.42 4.25 -11.84
N GLY A 80 -11.93 5.01 -10.85
CA GLY A 80 -10.80 5.92 -11.06
C GLY A 80 -9.52 5.19 -11.46
N TRP A 81 -9.22 4.05 -10.81
CA TRP A 81 -8.05 3.25 -11.14
C TRP A 81 -8.14 2.57 -12.50
N LYS A 82 -9.34 2.18 -12.98
CA LYS A 82 -9.52 1.64 -14.35
C LYS A 82 -9.00 2.60 -15.41
N GLN A 83 -9.19 3.91 -15.23
CA GLN A 83 -8.65 4.90 -16.18
C GLN A 83 -7.12 4.91 -16.17
N VAL A 84 -6.51 4.75 -15.01
CA VAL A 84 -5.03 4.73 -14.86
C VAL A 84 -4.45 3.46 -15.46
N THR A 85 -4.98 2.29 -15.11
CA THR A 85 -4.49 0.99 -15.62
C THR A 85 -4.65 0.90 -17.13
N GLN A 86 -5.80 1.32 -17.67
CA GLN A 86 -6.03 1.36 -19.11
C GLN A 86 -5.01 2.26 -19.82
N ALA A 87 -4.76 3.48 -19.31
CA ALA A 87 -3.78 4.40 -19.90
C ALA A 87 -2.36 3.85 -19.92
N VAL A 88 -1.98 3.03 -18.92
CA VAL A 88 -0.69 2.32 -18.89
C VAL A 88 -0.66 1.17 -19.88
N HIS A 89 -1.74 0.36 -19.93
CA HIS A 89 -1.84 -0.78 -20.84
C HIS A 89 -1.86 -0.33 -22.31
N ASP A 90 -2.48 0.79 -22.64
CA ASP A 90 -2.49 1.37 -24.00
C ASP A 90 -1.09 1.72 -24.50
N GLN A 91 -0.12 1.91 -23.57
CA GLN A 91 1.30 2.12 -23.87
C GLN A 91 2.12 0.81 -23.79
N GLY A 92 1.46 -0.34 -23.61
CA GLY A 92 2.11 -1.67 -23.57
C GLY A 92 2.99 -1.88 -22.33
N SER A 93 2.65 -1.29 -21.18
CA SER A 93 3.31 -1.56 -19.91
C SER A 93 2.38 -2.26 -18.93
N LEU A 94 2.95 -2.80 -17.86
CA LEU A 94 2.22 -3.41 -16.74
C LEU A 94 2.28 -2.50 -15.52
N ILE A 95 1.24 -2.56 -14.68
CA ILE A 95 1.15 -1.80 -13.44
C ILE A 95 0.64 -2.67 -12.29
N VAL A 96 1.32 -2.61 -11.13
CA VAL A 96 0.89 -3.27 -9.90
C VAL A 96 0.51 -2.23 -8.85
N ALA A 97 -0.51 -2.52 -8.02
CA ALA A 97 -0.93 -1.64 -6.94
C ALA A 97 -0.08 -1.88 -5.69
N GLN A 98 0.54 -0.83 -5.12
CA GLN A 98 1.17 -0.91 -3.82
C GLN A 98 0.13 -0.68 -2.72
N LEU A 99 -0.28 -1.74 -2.02
CA LEU A 99 -1.30 -1.70 -0.96
C LEU A 99 -0.68 -1.25 0.36
N TRP A 100 -1.35 -0.32 1.06
CA TRP A 100 -0.74 0.44 2.13
C TRP A 100 -1.68 0.69 3.31
N HIS A 101 -1.12 0.57 4.52
CA HIS A 101 -1.70 1.04 5.77
C HIS A 101 -0.62 1.75 6.58
N VAL A 102 -0.80 3.04 6.86
CA VAL A 102 0.26 3.85 7.48
C VAL A 102 0.49 3.54 8.97
N GLY A 103 -0.45 2.90 9.64
CA GLY A 103 -0.35 2.65 11.08
C GLY A 103 -0.29 3.95 11.89
N ARG A 104 0.70 4.06 12.77
CA ARG A 104 0.91 5.24 13.64
C ARG A 104 1.35 6.51 12.90
N VAL A 105 1.72 6.41 11.62
CA VAL A 105 2.14 7.57 10.81
C VAL A 105 0.91 8.32 10.30
N SER A 106 0.04 8.71 11.22
CA SER A 106 -1.20 9.43 10.98
C SER A 106 -1.55 10.39 12.13
N HIS A 107 -2.71 11.06 12.02
CA HIS A 107 -3.22 11.99 13.02
C HIS A 107 -4.75 11.97 13.01
N PRO A 108 -5.43 12.26 14.14
CA PRO A 108 -6.90 12.34 14.20
C PRO A 108 -7.52 13.27 13.15
N ASP A 109 -6.85 14.36 12.76
CA ASP A 109 -7.31 15.27 11.70
C ASP A 109 -7.41 14.60 10.31
N LEU A 110 -6.75 13.45 10.12
CA LEU A 110 -6.78 12.65 8.88
C LEU A 110 -7.67 11.40 9.00
N LEU A 111 -8.17 11.12 10.20
CA LEU A 111 -8.91 9.91 10.55
C LEU A 111 -10.30 10.23 11.15
N ASN A 112 -10.91 11.37 10.75
CA ASN A 112 -12.22 11.79 11.24
C ASN A 112 -12.32 11.84 12.78
N GLY A 113 -11.22 12.22 13.45
CA GLY A 113 -11.12 12.29 14.91
C GLY A 113 -10.68 10.99 15.59
N ALA A 114 -10.57 9.87 14.87
CA ALA A 114 -10.12 8.60 15.43
C ALA A 114 -8.59 8.61 15.70
N ALA A 115 -8.16 7.88 16.73
CA ALA A 115 -6.74 7.68 17.00
C ALA A 115 -6.10 6.77 15.92
N PRO A 116 -4.86 7.07 15.48
CA PRO A 116 -4.10 6.14 14.67
C PRO A 116 -3.84 4.84 15.43
N VAL A 117 -3.56 3.75 14.70
CA VAL A 117 -3.34 2.42 15.25
C VAL A 117 -1.92 1.93 14.98
N SER A 118 -1.42 0.99 15.78
CA SER A 118 -0.11 0.39 15.62
C SER A 118 -0.02 -0.96 16.35
N ALA A 119 1.15 -1.60 16.31
CA ALA A 119 1.46 -2.76 17.13
C ALA A 119 1.38 -2.45 18.63
N SER A 120 1.88 -1.29 19.05
CA SER A 120 1.91 -0.83 20.44
C SER A 120 1.79 0.71 20.50
N ALA A 121 1.51 1.27 21.70
CA ALA A 121 1.32 2.71 21.91
C ALA A 121 2.64 3.51 21.86
N VAL A 122 3.49 3.25 20.87
CA VAL A 122 4.77 3.94 20.67
C VAL A 122 4.57 5.07 19.68
N GLN A 123 4.59 6.31 20.17
CA GLN A 123 4.38 7.51 19.36
C GLN A 123 5.49 7.69 18.31
N GLN A 124 5.09 8.05 17.08
CA GLN A 124 6.01 8.48 16.02
C GLN A 124 6.65 9.83 16.40
N LYS A 125 7.94 9.97 16.18
CA LYS A 125 8.64 11.26 16.40
C LYS A 125 8.43 12.19 15.21
N GLY A 126 8.39 13.50 15.49
CA GLY A 126 8.28 14.54 14.47
C GLY A 126 6.84 15.00 14.23
N GLN A 127 6.62 15.61 13.08
CA GLN A 127 5.36 16.26 12.72
C GLN A 127 4.73 15.63 11.49
N VAL A 128 3.40 15.60 11.46
CA VAL A 128 2.61 15.05 10.36
C VAL A 128 2.90 15.79 9.06
N SER A 129 3.27 15.04 8.05
CA SER A 129 3.52 15.59 6.72
C SER A 129 2.24 16.18 6.14
N LEU A 130 2.35 17.30 5.41
CA LEU A 130 1.28 17.96 4.66
C LEU A 130 0.15 18.60 5.48
N LEU A 131 -0.02 18.32 6.77
CA LEU A 131 -0.98 19.10 7.59
C LEU A 131 -0.51 20.54 7.80
N ARG A 132 -1.46 21.46 7.72
CA ARG A 132 -1.25 22.90 7.99
C ARG A 132 -2.41 23.44 8.83
N PRO A 133 -2.16 24.11 9.95
CA PRO A 133 -0.86 24.26 10.61
C PRO A 133 -0.27 22.89 11.00
N LYS A 134 1.04 22.82 11.14
CA LYS A 134 1.72 21.56 11.51
C LYS A 134 1.18 21.00 12.83
N ARG A 135 1.11 19.68 12.92
CA ARG A 135 0.72 18.90 14.10
C ARG A 135 1.80 17.90 14.44
N ASP A 136 2.08 17.72 15.71
CA ASP A 136 2.90 16.60 16.17
C ASP A 136 2.12 15.29 16.03
N TYR A 137 2.80 14.18 15.78
CA TYR A 137 2.16 12.88 15.86
C TYR A 137 1.62 12.62 17.26
N VAL A 138 0.54 11.88 17.37
CA VAL A 138 -0.03 11.43 18.64
C VAL A 138 0.34 9.98 18.92
N ALA A 139 0.25 9.55 20.18
CA ALA A 139 0.42 8.14 20.52
C ALA A 139 -0.69 7.31 19.86
N PRO A 140 -0.34 6.25 19.12
CA PRO A 140 -1.33 5.37 18.53
C PRO A 140 -1.98 4.49 19.59
N ARG A 141 -3.16 3.96 19.26
CA ARG A 141 -3.78 2.86 20.01
C ARG A 141 -3.21 1.51 19.51
N PRO A 142 -2.83 0.58 20.41
CA PRO A 142 -2.51 -0.79 20.00
C PRO A 142 -3.72 -1.46 19.34
N LEU A 143 -3.47 -2.25 18.29
CA LEU A 143 -4.50 -3.08 17.67
C LEU A 143 -4.84 -4.27 18.55
N GLU A 144 -6.12 -4.60 18.66
CA GLU A 144 -6.59 -5.88 19.18
C GLU A 144 -6.37 -6.99 18.14
N ILE A 145 -6.27 -8.24 18.57
CA ILE A 145 -6.05 -9.40 17.65
C ILE A 145 -7.17 -9.48 16.60
N SER A 146 -8.41 -9.24 17.01
CA SER A 146 -9.55 -9.21 16.07
C SER A 146 -9.45 -8.12 15.00
N GLU A 147 -8.83 -6.98 15.34
CA GLU A 147 -8.59 -5.88 14.40
C GLU A 147 -7.45 -6.23 13.43
N ILE A 148 -6.42 -6.95 13.88
CA ILE A 148 -5.36 -7.46 12.99
C ILE A 148 -5.96 -8.37 11.92
N HIS A 149 -6.86 -9.28 12.32
CA HIS A 149 -7.59 -10.14 11.37
C HIS A 149 -8.48 -9.32 10.43
N ALA A 150 -9.18 -8.30 10.92
CA ALA A 150 -10.00 -7.42 10.10
C ALA A 150 -9.17 -6.63 9.08
N ILE A 151 -7.97 -6.16 9.45
CA ILE A 151 -7.06 -5.45 8.54
C ILE A 151 -6.48 -6.42 7.49
N THR A 152 -6.17 -7.67 7.87
CA THR A 152 -5.77 -8.72 6.91
C THR A 152 -6.86 -8.91 5.85
N GLU A 153 -8.14 -8.95 6.27
CA GLU A 153 -9.27 -9.03 5.35
C GLU A 153 -9.40 -7.76 4.48
N GLN A 154 -9.11 -6.55 5.01
CA GLN A 154 -9.08 -5.32 4.22
C GLN A 154 -7.99 -5.38 3.12
N TYR A 155 -6.81 -5.94 3.42
CA TYR A 155 -5.78 -6.20 2.40
C TYR A 155 -6.30 -7.14 1.32
N ARG A 156 -6.97 -8.23 1.70
CA ARG A 156 -7.58 -9.17 0.74
C ARG A 156 -8.63 -8.49 -0.13
N GLN A 157 -9.51 -7.67 0.44
CA GLN A 157 -10.54 -6.92 -0.30
C GLN A 157 -9.91 -5.89 -1.26
N ALA A 158 -8.88 -5.17 -0.82
CA ALA A 158 -8.16 -4.25 -1.69
C ALA A 158 -7.47 -4.99 -2.86
N ALA A 159 -6.96 -6.20 -2.62
CA ALA A 159 -6.41 -7.05 -3.68
C ALA A 159 -7.46 -7.50 -4.71
N VAL A 160 -8.69 -7.84 -4.27
CA VAL A 160 -9.82 -8.12 -5.16
C VAL A 160 -10.15 -6.89 -6.00
N ARG A 161 -10.29 -5.71 -5.37
CA ARG A 161 -10.57 -4.44 -6.04
C ARG A 161 -9.44 -4.02 -7.00
N ALA A 162 -8.17 -4.32 -6.69
CA ALA A 162 -7.05 -4.12 -7.60
C ALA A 162 -7.24 -4.93 -8.90
N LYS A 163 -7.72 -6.17 -8.78
CA LYS A 163 -8.02 -7.02 -9.93
C LYS A 163 -9.16 -6.48 -10.77
N GLU A 164 -10.23 -6.00 -10.12
CA GLU A 164 -11.38 -5.33 -10.78
C GLU A 164 -10.97 -4.03 -11.48
N ALA A 165 -10.01 -3.30 -10.88
CA ALA A 165 -9.46 -2.06 -11.44
C ALA A 165 -8.47 -2.29 -12.59
N GLY A 166 -8.16 -3.54 -12.95
CA GLY A 166 -7.30 -3.86 -14.09
C GLY A 166 -5.81 -3.82 -13.81
N PHE A 167 -5.36 -3.85 -12.56
CA PHE A 167 -3.94 -4.03 -12.24
C PHE A 167 -3.44 -5.41 -12.66
N ASP A 168 -2.13 -5.57 -12.83
CA ASP A 168 -1.48 -6.82 -13.24
C ASP A 168 -1.00 -7.66 -12.04
N GLY A 169 -1.04 -7.09 -10.84
CA GLY A 169 -0.64 -7.70 -9.58
C GLY A 169 -0.72 -6.69 -8.44
N VAL A 170 -0.22 -7.07 -7.28
CA VAL A 170 -0.16 -6.22 -6.07
C VAL A 170 1.21 -6.30 -5.40
N GLU A 171 1.60 -5.22 -4.75
CA GLU A 171 2.76 -5.16 -3.86
C GLU A 171 2.27 -4.77 -2.46
N LEU A 172 2.72 -5.51 -1.44
CA LEU A 172 2.44 -5.20 -0.04
C LEU A 172 3.49 -4.24 0.49
N HIS A 173 3.08 -3.05 0.95
CA HIS A 173 4.00 -2.10 1.56
C HIS A 173 4.30 -2.49 3.02
N ALA A 174 5.47 -3.09 3.26
CA ALA A 174 5.89 -3.62 4.55
C ALA A 174 7.17 -2.96 5.10
N ALA A 175 7.49 -1.75 4.65
CA ALA A 175 8.71 -1.03 4.98
C ALA A 175 8.43 0.41 5.47
N ASN A 176 9.50 1.20 5.65
CA ASN A 176 9.49 2.65 5.89
C ASN A 176 8.74 3.10 7.14
N GLY A 177 8.58 2.23 8.14
CA GLY A 177 7.95 2.56 9.42
C GLY A 177 6.42 2.59 9.37
N TYR A 178 5.77 2.00 8.36
CA TYR A 178 4.32 1.87 8.28
C TYR A 178 3.80 0.62 9.00
N LEU A 179 2.50 0.33 8.96
CA LEU A 179 1.87 -0.61 9.88
C LEU A 179 2.57 -1.98 9.96
N LEU A 180 2.84 -2.63 8.84
CA LEU A 180 3.47 -3.96 8.85
C LEU A 180 4.91 -3.91 9.37
N ASP A 181 5.68 -2.88 9.00
CA ASP A 181 7.02 -2.66 9.54
C ASP A 181 6.99 -2.34 11.05
N GLN A 182 5.94 -1.63 11.53
CA GLN A 182 5.74 -1.38 12.96
C GLN A 182 5.56 -2.68 13.76
N PHE A 183 5.00 -3.73 13.17
CA PHE A 183 4.93 -5.06 13.78
C PHE A 183 6.27 -5.79 13.72
N LEU A 184 7.03 -5.65 12.64
CA LEU A 184 8.34 -6.32 12.47
C LEU A 184 9.40 -5.77 13.44
N GLN A 185 9.42 -4.45 13.69
CA GLN A 185 10.44 -3.78 14.49
C GLN A 185 10.22 -3.96 15.99
N SER A 186 11.19 -4.51 16.71
CA SER A 186 11.13 -4.69 18.17
C SER A 186 11.04 -3.37 18.94
N SER A 187 11.48 -2.26 18.36
CA SER A 187 11.41 -0.93 18.96
C SER A 187 9.99 -0.32 18.93
N THR A 188 9.12 -0.83 18.09
CA THR A 188 7.73 -0.34 17.90
C THR A 188 6.69 -1.39 18.27
N ASN A 189 7.09 -2.66 18.35
CA ASN A 189 6.24 -3.77 18.74
C ASN A 189 6.68 -4.27 20.13
N LEU A 190 5.95 -3.85 21.13
CA LEU A 190 6.15 -4.23 22.56
C LEU A 190 5.08 -5.23 23.02
N ARG A 191 4.43 -5.94 22.07
CA ARG A 191 3.39 -6.92 22.37
C ARG A 191 3.98 -8.18 22.99
N GLU A 192 3.18 -8.80 23.87
CA GLU A 192 3.52 -10.07 24.54
C GLU A 192 2.66 -11.24 24.05
N ASP A 193 1.77 -10.97 23.09
CA ASP A 193 0.89 -12.00 22.46
C ASP A 193 1.55 -12.62 21.22
N GLU A 194 0.78 -13.39 20.47
CA GLU A 194 1.24 -14.12 19.27
C GLU A 194 1.72 -13.21 18.12
N TYR A 195 1.57 -11.89 18.22
CA TYR A 195 2.05 -10.89 17.25
C TYR A 195 3.26 -10.11 17.77
N GLY A 196 3.84 -10.46 18.91
CA GLY A 196 4.97 -9.78 19.54
C GLY A 196 6.05 -10.73 20.08
N GLY A 197 7.14 -10.14 20.61
CA GLY A 197 8.26 -10.90 21.17
C GLY A 197 9.20 -11.47 20.12
N SER A 198 9.06 -12.75 19.76
CA SER A 198 9.97 -13.42 18.83
C SER A 198 9.87 -12.86 17.39
N THR A 199 10.88 -13.11 16.57
CA THR A 199 10.89 -12.70 15.16
C THR A 199 9.73 -13.31 14.40
N GLU A 200 9.42 -14.58 14.65
CA GLU A 200 8.32 -15.32 14.04
C GLU A 200 6.97 -14.68 14.36
N ASN A 201 6.75 -14.30 15.61
CA ASN A 201 5.53 -13.63 16.05
C ASN A 201 5.41 -12.23 15.43
N ARG A 202 6.49 -11.45 15.42
CA ARG A 202 6.47 -10.13 14.79
C ARG A 202 6.24 -10.17 13.28
N ALA A 203 6.68 -11.23 12.60
CA ALA A 203 6.46 -11.44 11.16
C ALA A 203 5.06 -11.98 10.84
N ARG A 204 4.31 -12.51 11.83
CA ARG A 204 3.04 -13.20 11.62
C ARG A 204 2.03 -12.36 10.86
N PHE A 205 1.81 -11.10 11.23
CA PHE A 205 0.84 -10.24 10.54
C PHE A 205 1.23 -10.00 9.09
N LEU A 206 2.51 -9.74 8.80
CA LEU A 206 3.00 -9.59 7.43
C LEU A 206 2.72 -10.85 6.61
N LEU A 207 3.06 -12.02 7.14
CA LEU A 207 2.86 -13.29 6.43
C LEU A 207 1.38 -13.58 6.18
N GLN A 208 0.50 -13.33 7.15
CA GLN A 208 -0.95 -13.46 6.97
C GLN A 208 -1.48 -12.51 5.87
N ALA A 209 -0.99 -11.27 5.83
CA ALA A 209 -1.36 -10.34 4.77
C ALA A 209 -0.86 -10.82 3.39
N VAL A 210 0.37 -11.34 3.30
CA VAL A 210 0.91 -11.94 2.05
C VAL A 210 0.06 -13.11 1.59
N ASP A 211 -0.28 -14.03 2.50
CA ASP A 211 -1.13 -15.19 2.19
C ASP A 211 -2.50 -14.75 1.65
N ALA A 212 -3.12 -13.74 2.28
CA ALA A 212 -4.40 -13.18 1.83
C ALA A 212 -4.32 -12.57 0.41
N LEU A 213 -3.18 -11.96 0.04
CA LEU A 213 -2.96 -11.46 -1.33
C LEU A 213 -2.74 -12.61 -2.32
N ILE A 214 -2.00 -13.66 -1.91
CA ILE A 214 -1.73 -14.84 -2.74
C ILE A 214 -3.02 -15.61 -3.06
N GLU A 215 -3.96 -15.71 -2.12
CA GLU A 215 -5.28 -16.31 -2.35
C GLU A 215 -6.03 -15.65 -3.53
N VAL A 216 -5.87 -14.33 -3.71
CA VAL A 216 -6.54 -13.55 -4.78
C VAL A 216 -5.76 -13.61 -6.10
N TRP A 217 -4.43 -13.48 -6.05
CA TRP A 217 -3.58 -13.22 -7.23
C TRP A 217 -2.71 -14.41 -7.64
N GLY A 218 -2.50 -15.39 -6.77
CA GLY A 218 -1.41 -16.36 -6.92
C GLY A 218 -0.04 -15.75 -6.63
N ALA A 219 0.90 -16.56 -6.13
CA ALA A 219 2.21 -16.11 -5.68
C ALA A 219 3.05 -15.37 -6.74
N GLY A 220 2.84 -15.68 -8.03
CA GLY A 220 3.59 -15.07 -9.13
C GLY A 220 3.22 -13.59 -9.43
N ARG A 221 2.22 -13.03 -8.74
CA ARG A 221 1.74 -11.66 -8.95
C ARG A 221 1.65 -10.84 -7.65
N VAL A 222 2.28 -11.32 -6.58
CA VAL A 222 2.37 -10.65 -5.29
C VAL A 222 3.82 -10.30 -5.01
N GLY A 223 4.08 -9.03 -4.76
CA GLY A 223 5.36 -8.50 -4.32
C GLY A 223 5.30 -8.01 -2.88
N VAL A 224 6.47 -7.84 -2.26
CA VAL A 224 6.62 -7.22 -0.93
C VAL A 224 7.73 -6.19 -1.01
N HIS A 225 7.45 -5.00 -0.50
CA HIS A 225 8.42 -3.91 -0.36
C HIS A 225 8.86 -3.82 1.10
#